data_e92f7a64ea44c6b8a31c786c2826b2fa
#
_entry.id   e92f7a64ea44c6b8a31c786c2826b2fa
#
_cell.length_a   1.000
_cell.length_b   1.000
_cell.length_c   1.000
_cell.angle_alpha   90.00
_cell.angle_beta   90.00
_cell.angle_gamma   90.00
#
_symmetry.space_group_name_H-M   'P 1'
#
loop_
_entity.id
_entity.type
_entity.pdbx_description
1 polymer ?
#
loop_
_entity_poly.entity_id
_entity_poly.type
_entity_poly.pdbx_seq_one_letter_code
_entity_poly.pdbx_strand_id
1 'polypeptide(L)'
;MNIRKKNHILRYIPSMFRPKKGVREYMMETYSDLHFTAPDIYDQKVKASVGTASEFWEMDGRLPEYFHINIYSSTLLYDKLLSPLAPNAKKYYTYRIDTVMGERHALQYKIRFMPKSKSFQLVGGYLIVSDNVWSVREMRFSGRNEMVRFNNLVKMGNVGDSDEFLPLQYDVDATFRFWEMW
;
A
#
# COMPACT_ATOMS: atom_id res chain seq x y z
N MET A 1 -3.33 9.24 11.37
CA MET A 1 -2.14 8.86 12.16
C MET A 1 -2.34 9.26 13.61
N ASN A 2 -2.38 8.31 14.51
CA ASN A 2 -2.68 8.53 15.93
C ASN A 2 -1.36 8.51 16.72
N ILE A 3 -0.97 9.62 17.34
CA ILE A 3 0.34 9.78 18.00
C ILE A 3 0.15 9.72 19.51
N ARG A 4 0.61 8.65 20.12
CA ARG A 4 0.34 8.27 21.52
C ARG A 4 1.44 8.63 22.52
N LYS A 5 2.32 9.57 22.39
CA LYS A 5 3.15 10.05 23.51
C LYS A 5 3.99 11.28 23.15
N LYS A 6 4.11 12.21 24.13
CA LYS A 6 5.12 13.27 24.14
C LYS A 6 6.49 12.65 24.47
N ASN A 7 7.42 12.69 23.53
CA ASN A 7 8.81 12.31 23.80
C ASN A 7 9.73 13.45 23.39
N HIS A 8 10.71 13.79 24.21
CA HIS A 8 11.68 14.84 23.94
C HIS A 8 12.52 14.56 22.67
N ILE A 9 12.62 13.31 22.28
CA ILE A 9 13.31 12.84 21.06
C ILE A 9 12.63 13.33 19.77
N LEU A 10 11.34 13.70 19.82
CA LEU A 10 10.61 14.24 18.66
C LEU A 10 11.27 15.50 18.07
N ARG A 11 12.16 16.14 18.81
CA ARG A 11 12.92 17.31 18.36
C ARG A 11 13.92 16.97 17.24
N TYR A 12 14.35 15.72 17.15
CA TYR A 12 15.32 15.23 16.16
C TYR A 12 14.68 14.49 14.99
N ILE A 13 13.35 14.32 15.03
CA ILE A 13 12.63 13.68 13.94
C ILE A 13 12.46 14.69 12.81
N PRO A 14 12.64 14.29 11.53
CA PRO A 14 12.35 15.14 10.40
C PRO A 14 10.97 15.78 10.53
N SER A 15 10.86 17.02 10.12
CA SER A 15 9.68 17.87 10.36
C SER A 15 8.38 17.22 9.91
N MET A 16 8.41 16.35 8.88
CA MET A 16 7.27 15.63 8.36
C MET A 16 6.61 14.67 9.38
N PHE A 17 7.32 14.29 10.43
CA PHE A 17 6.79 13.40 11.47
C PHE A 17 6.56 14.12 12.80
N ARG A 18 6.75 15.44 12.87
CA ARG A 18 6.53 16.20 14.10
C ARG A 18 5.03 16.44 14.33
N PRO A 19 4.46 15.91 15.42
CA PRO A 19 3.08 16.23 15.77
C PRO A 19 2.96 17.72 16.10
N LYS A 20 1.97 18.39 15.53
CA LYS A 20 1.59 19.74 15.96
C LYS A 20 1.02 19.68 17.37
N LYS A 21 1.37 20.68 18.20
CA LYS A 21 0.85 20.80 19.57
C LYS A 21 -0.67 20.94 19.52
N GLY A 22 -1.38 20.00 20.16
CA GLY A 22 -2.85 20.00 20.21
C GLY A 22 -3.53 19.18 19.12
N VAL A 23 -2.82 18.72 18.10
CA VAL A 23 -3.39 17.84 17.05
C VAL A 23 -3.17 16.38 17.45
N ARG A 24 -4.25 15.64 17.61
CA ARG A 24 -4.23 14.21 17.97
C ARG A 24 -4.31 13.28 16.77
N GLU A 25 -4.93 13.75 15.70
CA GLU A 25 -5.16 13.00 14.47
C GLU A 25 -4.83 13.87 13.27
N TYR A 26 -4.23 13.26 12.26
CA TYR A 26 -3.94 13.91 11.00
C TYR A 26 -4.81 13.26 9.94
N MET A 27 -5.56 14.08 9.24
CA MET A 27 -6.38 13.68 8.10
C MET A 27 -5.87 14.42 6.87
N MET A 28 -5.82 13.72 5.76
CA MET A 28 -5.54 14.29 4.45
C MET A 28 -6.51 13.70 3.45
N GLU A 29 -7.11 14.55 2.68
CA GLU A 29 -7.95 14.21 1.55
C GLU A 29 -7.32 14.80 0.30
N THR A 30 -7.12 13.98 -0.72
CA THR A 30 -6.58 14.40 -2.01
C THR A 30 -7.55 14.10 -3.12
N TYR A 31 -7.69 15.06 -4.00
CA TYR A 31 -8.42 14.93 -5.25
C TYR A 31 -7.43 14.91 -6.40
N SER A 32 -7.48 13.89 -7.22
CA SER A 32 -6.52 13.70 -8.31
C SER A 32 -7.16 13.10 -9.54
N ASP A 33 -6.60 13.42 -10.71
CA ASP A 33 -6.86 12.68 -11.93
C ASP A 33 -5.94 11.47 -11.98
N LEU A 34 -6.48 10.34 -12.31
CA LEU A 34 -5.73 9.12 -12.57
C LEU A 34 -5.88 8.73 -14.03
N HIS A 35 -4.78 8.73 -14.77
CA HIS A 35 -4.71 8.19 -16.12
C HIS A 35 -4.08 6.81 -16.08
N PHE A 36 -4.84 5.82 -16.53
CA PHE A 36 -4.36 4.47 -16.65
C PHE A 36 -4.08 4.14 -18.11
N THR A 37 -2.90 3.58 -18.37
CA THR A 37 -2.55 3.01 -19.68
C THR A 37 -2.17 1.56 -19.46
N ALA A 38 -2.97 0.66 -20.02
CA ALA A 38 -2.72 -0.77 -19.90
C ALA A 38 -1.33 -1.15 -20.43
N PRO A 39 -0.64 -2.13 -19.83
CA PRO A 39 -1.15 -3.03 -18.80
C PRO A 39 -0.96 -2.52 -17.36
N ASP A 40 -0.09 -1.54 -17.11
CA ASP A 40 0.37 -1.26 -15.74
C ASP A 40 0.87 0.18 -15.51
N ILE A 41 0.67 1.09 -16.45
CA ILE A 41 1.13 2.47 -16.33
C ILE A 41 0.02 3.31 -15.69
N TYR A 42 0.32 3.88 -14.53
CA TYR A 42 -0.55 4.83 -13.83
C TYR A 42 0.13 6.20 -13.80
N ASP A 43 -0.55 7.20 -14.36
CA ASP A 43 -0.16 8.60 -14.21
C ASP A 43 -1.21 9.32 -13.37
N GLN A 44 -0.79 9.84 -12.24
CA GLN A 44 -1.69 10.55 -11.34
C GLN A 44 -1.24 11.99 -11.16
N LYS A 45 -2.18 12.89 -11.40
CA LYS A 45 -1.99 14.31 -11.18
C LYS A 45 -2.90 14.78 -10.04
N VAL A 46 -2.30 15.15 -8.92
CA VAL A 46 -3.02 15.74 -7.80
C VAL A 46 -3.53 17.12 -8.19
N LYS A 47 -4.84 17.34 -8.04
CA LYS A 47 -5.54 18.61 -8.33
C LYS A 47 -5.70 19.46 -7.08
N ALA A 48 -6.04 18.82 -5.96
CA ALA A 48 -6.26 19.48 -4.69
C ALA A 48 -5.91 18.55 -3.52
N SER A 49 -5.45 19.14 -2.44
CA SER A 49 -5.23 18.46 -1.17
C SER A 49 -5.75 19.33 -0.02
N VAL A 50 -6.53 18.73 0.88
CA VAL A 50 -7.12 19.40 2.04
C VAL A 50 -6.89 18.53 3.26
N GLY A 51 -6.59 19.15 4.40
CA GLY A 51 -6.51 18.44 5.67
C GLY A 51 -5.50 19.01 6.64
N THR A 52 -5.45 18.42 7.82
CA THR A 52 -4.50 18.80 8.88
C THR A 52 -3.07 18.32 8.60
N ALA A 53 -2.90 17.44 7.62
CA ALA A 53 -1.63 16.89 7.17
C ALA A 53 -1.07 17.56 5.90
N SER A 54 -1.69 18.64 5.42
CA SER A 54 -1.31 19.32 4.16
C SER A 54 0.15 19.80 4.13
N GLU A 55 0.70 20.19 5.29
CA GLU A 55 2.11 20.59 5.38
C GLU A 55 3.11 19.45 5.13
N PHE A 56 2.68 18.20 5.31
CA PHE A 56 3.52 17.04 5.00
C PHE A 56 3.66 16.83 3.48
N TRP A 57 2.69 17.33 2.72
CA TRP A 57 2.65 17.24 1.28
C TRP A 57 3.67 18.17 0.59
N GLU A 58 3.78 19.38 1.11
CA GLU A 58 4.70 20.38 0.57
C GLU A 58 6.17 20.04 0.81
N MET A 59 6.44 19.27 1.87
CA MET A 59 7.82 19.03 2.33
C MET A 59 8.53 17.88 1.62
N ASP A 60 7.85 16.88 1.09
CA ASP A 60 8.51 15.70 0.55
C ASP A 60 7.86 15.11 -0.71
N GLY A 61 6.92 15.70 -1.36
CA GLY A 61 6.35 15.24 -2.65
C GLY A 61 6.08 13.73 -2.81
N ARG A 62 6.60 12.91 -1.88
CA ARG A 62 6.63 11.45 -1.92
C ARG A 62 5.50 10.75 -1.17
N LEU A 63 4.79 11.45 -0.29
CA LEU A 63 3.65 10.84 0.42
C LEU A 63 2.58 10.29 -0.54
N PRO A 64 2.25 10.96 -1.67
CA PRO A 64 1.35 10.40 -2.65
C PRO A 64 1.78 9.05 -3.17
N GLU A 65 3.06 8.87 -3.37
CA GLU A 65 3.61 7.67 -3.95
C GLU A 65 3.44 6.44 -3.03
N TYR A 66 3.30 6.62 -1.70
CA TYR A 66 2.93 5.53 -0.79
C TYR A 66 1.49 5.05 -0.97
N PHE A 67 0.65 5.88 -1.57
CA PHE A 67 -0.74 5.55 -1.89
C PHE A 67 -0.91 5.07 -3.33
N HIS A 68 0.15 5.11 -4.16
CA HIS A 68 0.13 4.63 -5.55
C HIS A 68 0.87 3.31 -5.66
N ILE A 69 0.19 2.26 -5.26
CA ILE A 69 0.75 0.93 -5.37
C ILE A 69 0.25 0.32 -6.66
N ASN A 70 1.09 0.30 -7.67
CA ASN A 70 0.86 -0.56 -8.82
C ASN A 70 1.14 -2.00 -8.41
N ILE A 71 0.07 -2.78 -8.19
CA ILE A 71 0.18 -4.18 -7.74
C ILE A 71 0.81 -5.09 -8.78
N TYR A 72 0.78 -4.72 -10.05
CA TYR A 72 1.36 -5.50 -11.16
C TYR A 72 2.82 -5.16 -11.42
N SER A 73 3.35 -4.12 -10.80
CA SER A 73 4.77 -3.81 -10.88
C SER A 73 5.63 -4.93 -10.30
N SER A 74 6.84 -5.07 -10.80
CA SER A 74 7.83 -6.01 -10.25
C SER A 74 8.25 -5.67 -8.82
N THR A 75 8.07 -4.41 -8.43
CA THR A 75 8.41 -3.89 -7.12
C THR A 75 7.25 -3.08 -6.53
N LEU A 76 7.24 -2.96 -5.22
CA LEU A 76 6.25 -2.19 -4.47
C LEU A 76 6.98 -1.14 -3.63
N LEU A 77 6.26 -0.08 -3.24
CA LEU A 77 6.75 0.96 -2.33
C LEU A 77 8.14 1.47 -2.71
N TYR A 78 8.24 2.21 -3.82
CA TYR A 78 9.49 2.82 -4.30
C TYR A 78 10.61 1.85 -4.59
N ASP A 79 10.31 0.76 -5.24
CA ASP A 79 11.31 -0.27 -5.57
C ASP A 79 12.02 -0.87 -4.34
N LYS A 80 11.43 -0.70 -3.15
CA LYS A 80 11.99 -1.23 -1.92
C LYS A 80 11.62 -2.67 -1.65
N LEU A 81 10.46 -3.10 -2.15
CA LEU A 81 9.90 -4.41 -1.86
C LEU A 81 9.72 -5.19 -3.15
N LEU A 82 10.09 -6.46 -3.15
CA LEU A 82 9.78 -7.35 -4.26
C LEU A 82 8.29 -7.68 -4.27
N SER A 83 7.63 -7.44 -5.39
CA SER A 83 6.22 -7.80 -5.56
C SER A 83 6.04 -9.33 -5.57
N PRO A 84 5.01 -9.86 -4.91
CA PRO A 84 4.63 -11.27 -5.07
C PRO A 84 4.09 -11.58 -6.47
N LEU A 85 3.81 -10.59 -7.30
CA LEU A 85 3.40 -10.75 -8.70
C LEU A 85 4.58 -10.59 -9.68
N ALA A 86 5.77 -10.29 -9.21
CA ALA A 86 6.95 -10.18 -10.06
C ALA A 86 7.25 -11.51 -10.82
N PRO A 87 7.78 -11.45 -12.04
CA PRO A 87 8.04 -12.65 -12.86
C PRO A 87 8.89 -13.72 -12.15
N ASN A 88 9.81 -13.32 -11.28
CA ASN A 88 10.69 -14.22 -10.53
C ASN A 88 10.24 -14.47 -9.07
N ALA A 89 9.05 -14.02 -8.69
CA ALA A 89 8.58 -14.06 -7.30
C ALA A 89 8.55 -15.47 -6.70
N LYS A 90 8.30 -16.51 -7.52
CA LYS A 90 8.30 -17.92 -7.09
C LYS A 90 9.63 -18.37 -6.44
N LYS A 91 10.75 -17.70 -6.69
CA LYS A 91 12.03 -17.97 -6.03
C LYS A 91 12.01 -17.55 -4.57
N TYR A 92 11.24 -16.53 -4.25
CA TYR A 92 11.25 -15.84 -2.95
C TYR A 92 9.99 -16.07 -2.13
N TYR A 93 8.88 -16.46 -2.77
CA TYR A 93 7.59 -16.66 -2.14
C TYR A 93 7.06 -18.08 -2.33
N THR A 94 6.30 -18.54 -1.35
CA THR A 94 5.40 -19.70 -1.43
C THR A 94 3.97 -19.20 -1.58
N TYR A 95 3.17 -19.92 -2.38
CA TYR A 95 1.76 -19.58 -2.62
C TYR A 95 0.88 -20.76 -2.23
N ARG A 96 -0.26 -20.45 -1.66
CA ARG A 96 -1.27 -21.43 -1.29
C ARG A 96 -2.66 -20.85 -1.54
N ILE A 97 -3.53 -21.62 -2.19
CA ILE A 97 -4.96 -21.30 -2.24
C ILE A 97 -5.53 -21.57 -0.85
N ASP A 98 -6.09 -20.55 -0.24
CA ASP A 98 -6.61 -20.58 1.12
C ASP A 98 -8.12 -20.79 1.11
N THR A 99 -8.82 -20.12 0.23
CA THR A 99 -10.28 -20.16 0.11
C THR A 99 -10.71 -19.95 -1.33
N VAL A 100 -11.79 -20.63 -1.71
CA VAL A 100 -12.52 -20.39 -2.95
C VAL A 100 -13.89 -19.83 -2.57
N MET A 101 -14.28 -18.72 -3.17
CA MET A 101 -15.52 -18.00 -2.86
C MET A 101 -16.32 -17.77 -4.13
N GLY A 102 -17.63 -17.59 -3.99
CA GLY A 102 -18.52 -17.26 -5.10
C GLY A 102 -19.30 -18.44 -5.67
N GLU A 103 -20.11 -18.15 -6.68
CA GLU A 103 -20.95 -19.14 -7.38
C GLU A 103 -20.22 -19.69 -8.61
N ARG A 104 -20.75 -20.78 -9.19
CA ARG A 104 -20.12 -21.54 -10.30
C ARG A 104 -19.55 -20.70 -11.45
N HIS A 105 -20.11 -19.51 -11.72
CA HIS A 105 -19.71 -18.66 -12.84
C HIS A 105 -18.94 -17.41 -12.41
N ALA A 106 -18.67 -17.26 -11.10
CA ALA A 106 -18.01 -16.09 -10.53
C ALA A 106 -17.10 -16.49 -9.35
N LEU A 107 -16.28 -17.51 -9.55
CA LEU A 107 -15.37 -17.97 -8.51
C LEU A 107 -14.26 -16.96 -8.28
N GLN A 108 -13.88 -16.83 -7.02
CA GLN A 108 -12.75 -16.05 -6.57
C GLN A 108 -11.85 -16.92 -5.71
N TYR A 109 -10.57 -16.80 -5.94
CA TYR A 109 -9.54 -17.51 -5.19
C TYR A 109 -8.82 -16.57 -4.28
N LYS A 110 -8.81 -16.88 -2.98
CA LYS A 110 -7.91 -16.23 -2.04
C LYS A 110 -6.59 -17.00 -2.03
N ILE A 111 -5.56 -16.36 -2.55
CA ILE A 111 -4.23 -16.93 -2.68
C ILE A 111 -3.33 -16.24 -1.65
N ARG A 112 -2.89 -16.98 -0.66
CA ARG A 112 -1.91 -16.51 0.31
C ARG A 112 -0.52 -16.64 -0.26
N PHE A 113 0.29 -15.60 -0.06
CA PHE A 113 1.72 -15.61 -0.36
C PHE A 113 2.54 -15.34 0.90
N MET A 114 3.64 -16.07 1.04
CA MET A 114 4.52 -15.97 2.20
C MET A 114 5.98 -15.97 1.75
N PRO A 115 6.82 -15.10 2.33
CA PRO A 115 8.26 -15.13 2.10
C PRO A 115 8.87 -16.48 2.48
N LYS A 116 9.78 -17.00 1.65
CA LYS A 116 10.57 -18.21 1.96
C LYS A 116 11.70 -17.94 2.95
N SER A 117 12.11 -16.68 3.09
CA SER A 117 13.19 -16.25 3.98
C SER A 117 12.83 -14.95 4.69
N LYS A 118 13.49 -14.69 5.81
CA LYS A 118 13.37 -13.40 6.51
C LYS A 118 14.14 -12.33 5.75
N SER A 119 13.44 -11.37 5.18
CA SER A 119 14.02 -10.21 4.50
C SER A 119 13.10 -9.02 4.67
N PHE A 120 13.68 -7.83 4.78
CA PHE A 120 12.95 -6.56 4.78
C PHE A 120 12.43 -6.16 3.39
N GLN A 121 12.90 -6.82 2.35
CA GLN A 121 12.45 -6.60 0.97
C GLN A 121 11.28 -7.51 0.57
N LEU A 122 10.86 -8.42 1.45
CA LEU A 122 9.78 -9.36 1.19
C LEU A 122 8.57 -9.08 2.08
N VAL A 123 7.39 -9.31 1.53
CA VAL A 123 6.10 -9.06 2.19
C VAL A 123 5.27 -10.34 2.27
N GLY A 124 4.45 -10.43 3.29
CA GLY A 124 3.48 -11.52 3.41
C GLY A 124 2.07 -11.00 3.25
N GLY A 125 1.16 -11.82 2.72
CA GLY A 125 -0.21 -11.40 2.55
C GLY A 125 -1.07 -12.34 1.71
N TYR A 126 -2.05 -11.77 1.04
CA TYR A 126 -2.93 -12.51 0.14
C TYR A 126 -3.39 -11.67 -1.05
N LEU A 127 -3.84 -12.39 -2.07
CA LEU A 127 -4.52 -11.87 -3.24
C LEU A 127 -5.92 -12.49 -3.30
N ILE A 128 -6.91 -11.72 -3.76
CA ILE A 128 -8.19 -12.24 -4.22
C ILE A 128 -8.22 -12.07 -5.74
N VAL A 129 -8.37 -13.16 -6.46
CA VAL A 129 -8.31 -13.22 -7.93
C VAL A 129 -9.61 -13.79 -8.46
N SER A 130 -10.17 -13.17 -9.48
CA SER A 130 -11.35 -13.69 -10.18
C SER A 130 -10.95 -14.79 -11.17
N ASP A 131 -11.75 -15.86 -11.24
CA ASP A 131 -11.50 -17.02 -12.09
C ASP A 131 -11.53 -16.70 -13.59
N ASN A 132 -12.55 -15.98 -14.05
CA ASN A 132 -12.80 -15.80 -15.47
C ASN A 132 -11.71 -15.04 -16.23
N VAL A 133 -11.13 -14.01 -15.61
CA VAL A 133 -10.17 -13.10 -16.25
C VAL A 133 -8.84 -13.01 -15.49
N TRP A 134 -8.68 -13.79 -14.44
CA TRP A 134 -7.49 -13.83 -13.60
C TRP A 134 -7.05 -12.45 -13.08
N SER A 135 -8.02 -11.52 -12.99
CA SER A 135 -7.78 -10.19 -12.48
C SER A 135 -7.71 -10.19 -10.96
N VAL A 136 -6.78 -9.43 -10.43
CA VAL A 136 -6.69 -9.21 -8.98
C VAL A 136 -7.80 -8.25 -8.56
N ARG A 137 -8.63 -8.67 -7.60
CA ARG A 137 -9.70 -7.86 -6.99
C ARG A 137 -9.23 -7.16 -5.74
N GLU A 138 -8.38 -7.82 -5.00
CA GLU A 138 -7.85 -7.29 -3.76
C GLU A 138 -6.44 -7.84 -3.54
N MET A 139 -5.56 -6.98 -3.07
CA MET A 139 -4.25 -7.37 -2.58
C MET A 139 -4.03 -6.77 -1.20
N ARG A 140 -3.77 -7.63 -0.22
CA ARG A 140 -3.32 -7.20 1.10
C ARG A 140 -1.92 -7.70 1.34
N PHE A 141 -1.04 -6.80 1.76
CA PHE A 141 0.32 -7.18 2.11
C PHE A 141 0.84 -6.40 3.29
N SER A 142 1.68 -7.05 4.06
CA SER A 142 2.32 -6.49 5.23
C SER A 142 3.80 -6.81 5.25
N GLY A 143 4.55 -5.92 5.86
CA GLY A 143 5.99 -6.08 6.02
C GLY A 143 6.50 -5.25 7.16
N ARG A 144 7.81 -5.33 7.36
CA ARG A 144 8.52 -4.53 8.34
C ARG A 144 9.93 -4.22 7.87
N ASN A 145 10.40 -3.06 8.24
CA ASN A 145 11.83 -2.77 8.30
C ASN A 145 12.23 -2.43 9.74
N GLU A 146 13.43 -1.95 9.96
CA GLU A 146 13.93 -1.63 11.31
C GLU A 146 13.06 -0.63 12.05
N MET A 147 12.47 0.33 11.34
CA MET A 147 11.76 1.47 11.92
C MET A 147 10.24 1.42 11.69
N VAL A 148 9.76 0.69 10.70
CA VAL A 148 8.36 0.74 10.26
C VAL A 148 7.77 -0.65 10.12
N ARG A 149 6.58 -0.84 10.67
CA ARG A 149 5.67 -1.92 10.29
C ARG A 149 4.56 -1.32 9.47
N PHE A 150 4.20 -1.98 8.39
CA PHE A 150 3.15 -1.51 7.51
C PHE A 150 2.22 -2.64 7.10
N ASN A 151 0.98 -2.27 6.83
CA ASN A 151 -0.05 -3.12 6.26
C ASN A 151 -0.80 -2.29 5.22
N ASN A 152 -0.81 -2.78 3.99
CA ASN A 152 -1.45 -2.12 2.86
C ASN A 152 -2.56 -3.00 2.32
N LEU A 153 -3.65 -2.37 1.94
CA LEU A 153 -4.76 -2.98 1.22
C LEU A 153 -5.01 -2.17 -0.05
N VAL A 154 -5.03 -2.87 -1.17
CA VAL A 154 -5.44 -2.30 -2.47
C VAL A 154 -6.65 -3.07 -2.96
N LYS A 155 -7.74 -2.37 -3.23
CA LYS A 155 -8.92 -2.94 -3.88
C LYS A 155 -8.99 -2.45 -5.32
N MET A 156 -9.25 -3.38 -6.22
CA MET A 156 -9.35 -3.16 -7.65
C MET A 156 -10.79 -3.35 -8.08
N GLY A 157 -11.23 -2.60 -9.07
CA GLY A 157 -12.57 -2.73 -9.63
C GLY A 157 -12.71 -1.96 -10.93
N ASN A 158 -13.88 -2.08 -11.53
CA ASN A 158 -14.23 -1.36 -12.75
C ASN A 158 -14.62 0.07 -12.42
N VAL A 159 -14.28 0.99 -13.30
CA VAL A 159 -14.69 2.40 -13.22
C VAL A 159 -15.57 2.71 -14.42
N GLY A 160 -16.82 3.10 -14.17
CA GLY A 160 -17.81 3.33 -15.22
C GLY A 160 -18.09 2.06 -16.02
N ASP A 161 -18.20 2.20 -17.34
CA ASP A 161 -18.48 1.12 -18.27
C ASP A 161 -17.20 0.41 -18.79
N SER A 162 -16.05 0.70 -18.16
CA SER A 162 -14.78 0.06 -18.55
C SER A 162 -14.67 -1.35 -17.99
N ASP A 163 -14.20 -2.28 -18.82
CA ASP A 163 -13.85 -3.64 -18.40
C ASP A 163 -12.49 -3.71 -17.68
N GLU A 164 -11.77 -2.61 -17.61
CA GLU A 164 -10.47 -2.54 -16.99
C GLU A 164 -10.58 -2.43 -15.47
N PHE A 165 -9.69 -3.14 -14.78
CA PHE A 165 -9.60 -3.13 -13.32
C PHE A 165 -8.59 -2.08 -12.88
N LEU A 166 -9.12 -1.02 -12.28
CA LEU A 166 -8.35 0.07 -11.70
C LEU A 166 -8.34 0.01 -10.18
N PRO A 167 -7.33 0.56 -9.53
CA PRO A 167 -7.34 0.69 -8.08
C PRO A 167 -8.44 1.68 -7.65
N LEU A 168 -9.36 1.21 -6.82
CA LEU A 168 -10.48 1.98 -6.28
C LEU A 168 -10.23 2.46 -4.85
N GLN A 169 -9.42 1.71 -4.10
CA GLN A 169 -9.17 2.01 -2.69
C GLN A 169 -7.76 1.58 -2.31
N TYR A 170 -7.10 2.45 -1.57
CA TYR A 170 -5.85 2.18 -0.89
C TYR A 170 -6.02 2.44 0.60
N ASP A 171 -5.75 1.43 1.43
CA ASP A 171 -5.65 1.61 2.88
C ASP A 171 -4.21 1.32 3.29
N VAL A 172 -3.62 2.26 4.00
CA VAL A 172 -2.25 2.17 4.49
C VAL A 172 -2.24 2.34 6.00
N ASP A 173 -1.81 1.32 6.71
CA ASP A 173 -1.55 1.39 8.14
C ASP A 173 -0.04 1.23 8.37
N ALA A 174 0.58 2.23 8.98
CA ALA A 174 2.01 2.24 9.25
C ALA A 174 2.29 2.62 10.70
N THR A 175 3.03 1.77 11.38
CA THR A 175 3.49 2.01 12.75
C THR A 175 4.98 2.24 12.78
N PHE A 176 5.39 3.43 13.18
CA PHE A 176 6.80 3.80 13.33
C PHE A 176 7.27 3.48 14.75
N ARG A 177 8.44 2.83 14.85
CA ARG A 177 9.15 2.60 16.10
C ARG A 177 10.43 3.39 16.09
N PHE A 178 10.52 4.34 16.99
CA PHE A 178 11.76 5.04 17.24
C PHE A 178 12.46 4.33 18.39
N TRP A 179 13.74 4.03 18.23
CA TRP A 179 14.58 3.48 19.30
C TRP A 179 14.65 4.49 20.42
N GLU A 180 14.23 4.09 21.60
CA GLU A 180 14.64 4.78 22.83
C GLU A 180 16.12 4.42 22.99
N MET A 181 17.02 5.36 22.65
CA MET A 181 18.40 5.23 23.07
C MET A 181 18.42 5.48 24.58
N TRP A 182 18.81 4.44 25.29
CA TRP A 182 19.11 4.48 26.72
C TRP A 182 20.38 5.27 26.95
#